data_89fd418da07336ffa844b8bd05b65882
#
_entry.id   89fd418da07336ffa844b8bd05b65882
#
_cell.length_a   1.000
_cell.length_b   1.000
_cell.length_c   1.000
_cell.angle_alpha   90.00
_cell.angle_beta   90.00
_cell.angle_gamma   90.00
#
_symmetry.space_group_name_H-M   'P 1'
#
loop_
_entity.id
_entity.type
_entity.pdbx_description
1 polymer ?
#
loop_
_entity_poly.entity_id
_entity_poly.type
_entity_poly.pdbx_seq_one_letter_code
_entity_poly.pdbx_strand_id
1 'polypeptide(L)'
;MPDPRRQTFAAAAAALATLAAHAQDARVAQVQQLDPVTVQGHYDNSVGSSDAASAGVVTSQLIGDRPLLRPGNLLEYVPGMVVTQHSGAGKANQYFLRGFNLDHGTDFATWVAGMPVNLRTHGHGQGYTDLNFLIPELISRVDYWKGPYYANVGDFSSAGGASMHYHDRMPEGIALGTGGDYGYARALLAGSARAGPGTLTYGLEYLHNDGPWEVPDHYRKVNAVLRYVAPVGAGTLGVTAMAYDGRWNSTDQVPLRAIDEGLIGRYGSLDDSAGGSSGRYSVSVEYAAPFAGGQFETTAYWFRYRLNLFSNFTFFLDHPDDGDQFEQADDRNVYGWTGRWS
;
A
#
# COMPACT_ATOMS: atom_id res chain seq x y z
N MET A 1 -25.22 17.13 32.65
CA MET A 1 -23.80 17.43 32.38
C MET A 1 -23.48 16.88 31.00
N PRO A 2 -22.95 17.65 30.06
CA PRO A 2 -22.65 17.16 28.74
C PRO A 2 -21.42 16.26 28.77
N ASP A 3 -21.46 15.16 28.03
CA ASP A 3 -20.43 14.13 27.93
C ASP A 3 -19.10 14.73 27.43
N PRO A 4 -18.00 14.65 28.17
CA PRO A 4 -16.71 15.21 27.79
C PRO A 4 -16.15 14.62 26.48
N ARG A 5 -16.59 13.43 26.06
CA ARG A 5 -16.19 12.79 24.80
C ARG A 5 -16.75 13.49 23.56
N ARG A 6 -17.92 14.12 23.65
CA ARG A 6 -18.51 14.90 22.52
C ARG A 6 -17.81 16.25 22.33
N GLN A 7 -17.23 16.83 23.39
CA GLN A 7 -16.50 18.11 23.28
C GLN A 7 -15.12 17.93 22.62
N THR A 8 -14.45 16.80 22.81
CA THR A 8 -13.15 16.51 22.18
C THR A 8 -13.28 16.29 20.67
N PHE A 9 -14.35 15.65 20.20
CA PHE A 9 -14.59 15.47 18.77
C PHE A 9 -14.96 16.77 18.06
N ALA A 10 -15.71 17.64 18.69
CA ALA A 10 -16.07 18.94 18.13
C ALA A 10 -14.86 19.88 18.03
N ALA A 11 -13.93 19.83 18.99
CA ALA A 11 -12.70 20.60 18.96
C ALA A 11 -11.71 20.13 17.90
N ALA A 12 -11.62 18.81 17.68
CA ALA A 12 -10.79 18.23 16.62
C ALA A 12 -11.34 18.53 15.21
N ALA A 13 -12.65 18.50 15.03
CA ALA A 13 -13.30 18.87 13.78
C ALA A 13 -13.15 20.37 13.46
N ALA A 14 -13.24 21.24 14.47
CA ALA A 14 -13.02 22.67 14.30
C ALA A 14 -11.56 23.02 13.98
N ALA A 15 -10.58 22.32 14.59
CA ALA A 15 -9.17 22.49 14.27
C ALA A 15 -8.81 22.03 12.86
N LEU A 16 -9.43 20.97 12.35
CA LEU A 16 -9.28 20.51 10.98
C LEU A 16 -9.90 21.48 9.97
N ALA A 17 -11.03 22.10 10.29
CA ALA A 17 -11.67 23.08 9.44
C ALA A 17 -10.87 24.40 9.33
N THR A 18 -10.18 24.82 10.41
CA THR A 18 -9.32 26.01 10.40
C THR A 18 -8.02 25.79 9.62
N LEU A 19 -7.47 24.59 9.62
CA LEU A 19 -6.30 24.23 8.79
C LEU A 19 -6.64 24.22 7.30
N ALA A 20 -7.82 23.77 6.92
CA ALA A 20 -8.29 23.79 5.52
C ALA A 20 -8.54 25.22 5.01
N ALA A 21 -9.04 26.14 5.86
CA ALA A 21 -9.31 27.52 5.48
C ALA A 21 -8.02 28.34 5.24
N HIS A 22 -6.90 28.01 5.89
CA HIS A 22 -5.63 28.70 5.66
C HIS A 22 -4.85 28.18 4.43
N ALA A 23 -5.25 27.06 3.85
CA ALA A 23 -4.64 26.55 2.62
C ALA A 23 -5.14 27.24 1.34
N GLN A 24 -6.23 27.99 1.42
CA GLN A 24 -6.83 28.65 0.24
C GLN A 24 -6.29 30.04 -0.12
N ASP A 25 -5.51 30.66 0.77
CA ASP A 25 -4.94 32.00 0.51
C ASP A 25 -3.52 32.00 -0.09
N ALA A 26 -3.00 30.87 -0.53
CA ALA A 26 -1.75 30.85 -1.31
C ALA A 26 -2.02 31.41 -2.71
N ARG A 27 -1.69 32.67 -2.93
CA ARG A 27 -1.66 33.32 -4.24
C ARG A 27 -1.03 32.37 -5.26
N VAL A 28 -1.78 32.06 -6.31
CA VAL A 28 -1.30 31.34 -7.48
C VAL A 28 -0.02 32.02 -7.97
N ALA A 29 1.14 31.46 -7.65
CA ALA A 29 2.39 31.87 -8.26
C ALA A 29 2.21 31.65 -9.77
N GLN A 30 2.57 32.64 -10.58
CA GLN A 30 2.56 32.51 -12.03
C GLN A 30 3.26 31.21 -12.40
N VAL A 31 2.49 30.32 -13.01
CA VAL A 31 3.02 29.07 -13.57
C VAL A 31 4.03 29.50 -14.63
N GLN A 32 5.30 29.31 -14.35
CA GLN A 32 6.33 29.46 -15.37
C GLN A 32 6.05 28.35 -16.38
N GLN A 33 5.56 28.74 -17.54
CA GLN A 33 5.29 27.83 -18.65
C GLN A 33 6.65 27.31 -19.11
N LEU A 34 6.98 26.09 -18.71
CA LEU A 34 8.16 25.41 -19.23
C LEU A 34 7.89 25.06 -20.69
N ASP A 35 8.91 25.22 -21.52
CA ASP A 35 8.83 24.77 -22.91
C ASP A 35 8.41 23.30 -22.97
N PRO A 36 7.53 22.90 -23.91
CA PRO A 36 7.07 21.52 -24.00
C PRO A 36 8.26 20.59 -24.25
N VAL A 37 8.52 19.69 -23.31
CA VAL A 37 9.48 18.60 -23.52
C VAL A 37 8.80 17.61 -24.45
N THR A 38 9.22 17.59 -25.71
CA THR A 38 8.75 16.60 -26.67
C THR A 38 9.50 15.30 -26.43
N VAL A 39 8.85 14.36 -25.74
CA VAL A 39 9.34 12.97 -25.65
C VAL A 39 8.97 12.28 -26.96
N GLN A 40 9.95 12.00 -27.80
CA GLN A 40 9.73 11.23 -29.02
C GLN A 40 9.91 9.75 -28.71
N GLY A 41 8.94 8.92 -29.09
CA GLY A 41 9.14 7.49 -29.28
C GLY A 41 8.37 6.52 -28.40
N HIS A 42 7.49 6.95 -27.48
CA HIS A 42 6.67 6.02 -26.69
C HIS A 42 5.18 6.12 -27.08
N TYR A 43 4.52 4.96 -27.15
CA TYR A 43 3.08 4.90 -27.31
C TYR A 43 2.40 5.15 -25.99
N ASP A 44 1.75 6.30 -25.84
CA ASP A 44 0.95 6.65 -24.69
C ASP A 44 -0.52 6.29 -24.94
N ASN A 45 -1.12 5.58 -24.01
CA ASN A 45 -2.55 5.23 -24.04
C ASN A 45 -3.15 5.33 -22.62
N SER A 46 -4.41 4.95 -22.47
CA SER A 46 -5.10 4.97 -21.16
C SER A 46 -4.46 4.05 -20.09
N VAL A 47 -3.57 3.15 -20.47
CA VAL A 47 -2.83 2.27 -19.55
C VAL A 47 -1.48 2.87 -19.16
N GLY A 48 -1.03 3.91 -19.86
CA GLY A 48 0.26 4.55 -19.70
C GLY A 48 1.15 4.41 -20.93
N SER A 49 2.46 4.60 -20.79
CA SER A 49 3.43 4.41 -21.87
C SER A 49 3.99 2.99 -21.87
N SER A 50 4.22 2.43 -23.06
CA SER A 50 4.84 1.11 -23.21
C SER A 50 5.65 1.04 -24.50
N ASP A 51 6.91 0.68 -24.39
CA ASP A 51 7.80 0.39 -25.52
C ASP A 51 8.00 -1.11 -25.73
N ALA A 52 7.44 -1.94 -24.86
CA ALA A 52 7.45 -3.39 -24.97
C ALA A 52 6.15 -3.99 -24.44
N ALA A 53 5.72 -5.12 -25.01
CA ALA A 53 4.52 -5.84 -24.58
C ALA A 53 4.61 -6.37 -23.13
N SER A 54 5.82 -6.46 -22.59
CA SER A 54 6.10 -6.99 -21.25
C SER A 54 6.41 -5.91 -20.20
N ALA A 55 6.49 -4.65 -20.58
CA ALA A 55 6.76 -3.55 -19.65
C ALA A 55 5.83 -2.36 -19.93
N GLY A 56 5.60 -1.52 -18.95
CA GLY A 56 4.81 -0.30 -19.10
C GLY A 56 4.72 0.51 -17.83
N VAL A 57 4.04 1.64 -17.95
CA VAL A 57 3.81 2.60 -16.87
C VAL A 57 2.31 2.82 -16.71
N VAL A 58 1.83 2.71 -15.48
CA VAL A 58 0.47 3.09 -15.08
C VAL A 58 0.54 4.47 -14.45
N THR A 59 -0.17 5.43 -15.01
CA THR A 59 -0.16 6.83 -14.57
C THR A 59 -1.13 7.07 -13.42
N SER A 60 -0.92 8.16 -12.67
CA SER A 60 -1.85 8.59 -11.61
C SER A 60 -3.26 8.89 -12.14
N GLN A 61 -3.41 9.33 -13.38
CA GLN A 61 -4.70 9.52 -14.00
C GLN A 61 -5.48 8.21 -14.07
N LEU A 62 -4.87 7.16 -14.63
CA LEU A 62 -5.52 5.85 -14.70
C LEU A 62 -5.81 5.27 -13.30
N ILE A 63 -4.90 5.50 -12.31
CA ILE A 63 -5.12 5.10 -10.92
C ILE A 63 -6.36 5.82 -10.35
N GLY A 64 -6.54 7.11 -10.66
CA GLY A 64 -7.67 7.92 -10.21
C GLY A 64 -9.01 7.56 -10.86
N ASP A 65 -8.99 7.01 -12.08
CA ASP A 65 -10.19 6.65 -12.83
C ASP A 65 -10.88 5.36 -12.32
N ARG A 66 -10.21 4.61 -11.45
CA ARG A 66 -10.73 3.35 -10.90
C ARG A 66 -10.81 3.41 -9.37
N PRO A 67 -11.96 3.08 -8.76
CA PRO A 67 -12.07 3.00 -7.32
C PRO A 67 -11.18 1.87 -6.79
N LEU A 68 -10.28 2.22 -5.86
CA LEU A 68 -9.40 1.28 -5.19
C LEU A 68 -9.90 1.05 -3.77
N LEU A 69 -10.62 -0.04 -3.55
CA LEU A 69 -11.15 -0.40 -2.24
C LEU A 69 -10.06 -0.99 -1.33
N ARG A 70 -9.03 -1.59 -1.93
CA ARG A 70 -7.90 -2.22 -1.22
C ARG A 70 -6.59 -1.80 -1.88
N PRO A 71 -5.54 -1.47 -1.09
CA PRO A 71 -4.25 -1.07 -1.64
C PRO A 71 -3.62 -2.08 -2.60
N GLY A 72 -3.78 -3.39 -2.34
CA GLY A 72 -3.28 -4.45 -3.21
C GLY A 72 -3.84 -4.39 -4.64
N ASN A 73 -5.03 -3.83 -4.84
CA ASN A 73 -5.61 -3.66 -6.17
C ASN A 73 -4.79 -2.72 -7.08
N LEU A 74 -3.83 -1.97 -6.56
CA LEU A 74 -2.87 -1.23 -7.39
C LEU A 74 -2.09 -2.16 -8.34
N LEU A 75 -1.82 -3.40 -7.95
CA LEU A 75 -1.14 -4.35 -8.84
C LEU A 75 -2.05 -4.90 -9.96
N GLU A 76 -3.37 -4.79 -9.86
CA GLU A 76 -4.29 -5.20 -10.93
C GLU A 76 -4.24 -4.28 -12.17
N TYR A 77 -3.56 -3.15 -12.09
CA TYR A 77 -3.23 -2.35 -13.28
C TYR A 77 -2.16 -3.01 -14.15
N VAL A 78 -1.36 -3.94 -13.59
CA VAL A 78 -0.43 -4.76 -14.38
C VAL A 78 -1.26 -5.72 -15.24
N PRO A 79 -1.18 -5.65 -16.58
CA PRO A 79 -2.04 -6.46 -17.44
C PRO A 79 -1.89 -7.96 -17.21
N GLY A 80 -2.99 -8.62 -16.83
CA GLY A 80 -3.05 -10.04 -16.51
C GLY A 80 -2.80 -10.37 -15.02
N MET A 81 -2.65 -9.36 -14.17
CA MET A 81 -2.61 -9.53 -12.72
C MET A 81 -4.03 -9.59 -12.16
N VAL A 82 -4.27 -10.53 -11.27
CA VAL A 82 -5.48 -10.64 -10.43
C VAL A 82 -5.04 -10.65 -8.98
N VAL A 83 -5.69 -9.84 -8.16
CA VAL A 83 -5.39 -9.72 -6.73
C VAL A 83 -6.59 -10.18 -5.93
N THR A 84 -6.41 -11.20 -5.10
CA THR A 84 -7.48 -11.76 -4.27
C THR A 84 -7.16 -11.60 -2.78
N GLN A 85 -8.22 -11.52 -1.99
CA GLN A 85 -8.15 -11.60 -0.53
C GLN A 85 -8.86 -12.87 -0.11
N HIS A 86 -8.14 -13.85 0.42
CA HIS A 86 -8.70 -15.17 0.69
C HIS A 86 -9.08 -15.41 2.16
N SER A 87 -8.69 -14.56 3.07
CA SER A 87 -9.15 -14.50 4.45
C SER A 87 -8.65 -13.24 5.11
N GLY A 88 -9.36 -12.68 6.08
CA GLY A 88 -8.96 -11.54 6.88
C GLY A 88 -8.49 -10.30 6.09
N ALA A 89 -8.75 -9.12 6.60
CA ALA A 89 -8.52 -7.88 5.85
C ALA A 89 -7.07 -7.34 5.93
N GLY A 90 -6.32 -7.65 6.97
CA GLY A 90 -5.08 -6.97 7.32
C GLY A 90 -3.78 -7.68 6.91
N LYS A 91 -3.85 -8.81 6.22
CA LYS A 91 -2.68 -9.53 5.70
C LYS A 91 -2.47 -9.30 4.20
N ALA A 92 -1.33 -9.75 3.67
CA ALA A 92 -1.04 -9.65 2.25
C ALA A 92 -2.12 -10.35 1.40
N ASN A 93 -2.40 -9.76 0.25
CA ASN A 93 -3.24 -10.37 -0.77
C ASN A 93 -2.56 -11.59 -1.39
N GLN A 94 -3.33 -12.40 -2.10
CA GLN A 94 -2.83 -13.41 -2.99
C GLN A 94 -2.82 -12.87 -4.42
N TYR A 95 -1.74 -13.14 -5.14
CA TYR A 95 -1.49 -12.58 -6.47
C TYR A 95 -1.43 -13.66 -7.53
N PHE A 96 -2.01 -13.39 -8.69
CA PHE A 96 -1.97 -14.28 -9.85
C PHE A 96 -1.60 -13.47 -11.09
N LEU A 97 -0.57 -13.87 -11.82
CA LEU A 97 -0.20 -13.23 -13.08
C LEU A 97 -0.40 -14.19 -14.23
N ARG A 98 -1.33 -13.88 -15.14
CA ARG A 98 -1.70 -14.75 -16.28
C ARG A 98 -2.08 -16.18 -15.86
N GLY A 99 -2.77 -16.29 -14.72
CA GLY A 99 -3.18 -17.57 -14.13
C GLY A 99 -2.10 -18.31 -13.34
N PHE A 100 -0.86 -17.80 -13.32
CA PHE A 100 0.21 -18.34 -12.48
C PHE A 100 0.05 -17.85 -11.05
N ASN A 101 0.01 -18.76 -10.08
CA ASN A 101 -0.13 -18.44 -8.66
C ASN A 101 1.22 -17.94 -8.13
N LEU A 102 1.22 -16.70 -7.64
CA LEU A 102 2.37 -16.03 -7.03
C LEU A 102 2.29 -16.03 -5.50
N ASP A 103 1.34 -16.81 -4.95
CA ASP A 103 1.07 -16.82 -3.51
C ASP A 103 0.91 -15.39 -2.95
N HIS A 104 1.56 -15.05 -1.86
CA HIS A 104 1.54 -13.72 -1.26
C HIS A 104 2.62 -12.76 -1.79
N GLY A 105 3.17 -13.03 -2.98
CA GLY A 105 4.12 -12.15 -3.67
C GLY A 105 5.43 -12.81 -4.10
N THR A 106 5.59 -14.13 -3.90
CA THR A 106 6.72 -14.83 -4.53
C THR A 106 6.69 -14.64 -6.05
N ASP A 107 7.85 -14.66 -6.69
CA ASP A 107 8.01 -14.52 -8.14
C ASP A 107 7.59 -13.17 -8.77
N PHE A 108 7.10 -12.22 -7.98
CA PHE A 108 6.79 -10.87 -8.47
C PHE A 108 7.38 -9.80 -7.54
N ALA A 109 8.51 -9.25 -7.95
CA ALA A 109 9.25 -8.29 -7.16
C ALA A 109 8.53 -6.94 -7.09
N THR A 110 8.29 -6.44 -5.89
CA THR A 110 7.55 -5.21 -5.65
C THR A 110 8.38 -4.21 -4.86
N TRP A 111 8.41 -2.95 -5.32
CA TRP A 111 9.06 -1.84 -4.63
C TRP A 111 8.10 -0.69 -4.39
N VAL A 112 8.35 0.05 -3.30
CA VAL A 112 7.66 1.31 -2.97
C VAL A 112 8.69 2.31 -2.49
N ALA A 113 8.77 3.47 -3.11
CA ALA A 113 9.76 4.52 -2.79
C ALA A 113 11.20 3.96 -2.66
N GLY A 114 11.61 3.13 -3.63
CA GLY A 114 12.93 2.50 -3.69
C GLY A 114 13.17 1.35 -2.70
N MET A 115 12.21 1.04 -1.81
CA MET A 115 12.31 -0.05 -0.85
C MET A 115 11.65 -1.32 -1.38
N PRO A 116 12.28 -2.51 -1.24
CA PRO A 116 11.61 -3.77 -1.52
C PRO A 116 10.48 -4.02 -0.51
N VAL A 117 9.39 -4.60 -0.99
CA VAL A 117 8.26 -5.01 -0.16
C VAL A 117 8.35 -6.50 0.18
N ASN A 118 8.74 -7.32 -0.79
CA ASN A 118 8.85 -8.77 -0.62
C ASN A 118 9.78 -9.15 0.53
N LEU A 119 9.27 -9.95 1.47
CA LEU A 119 10.07 -10.48 2.58
C LEU A 119 10.62 -11.86 2.19
N ARG A 120 11.95 -12.04 2.22
CA ARG A 120 12.63 -13.26 1.77
C ARG A 120 12.23 -14.49 2.55
N THR A 121 12.07 -14.33 3.86
CA THR A 121 11.53 -15.35 4.77
C THR A 121 10.41 -14.70 5.54
N HIS A 122 9.32 -15.42 5.74
CA HIS A 122 8.18 -14.89 6.51
C HIS A 122 7.37 -16.04 7.10
N GLY A 123 6.80 -15.85 8.29
CA GLY A 123 6.01 -16.87 8.98
C GLY A 123 4.76 -17.31 8.22
N HIS A 124 4.25 -16.48 7.30
CA HIS A 124 3.06 -16.80 6.51
C HIS A 124 3.36 -17.26 5.08
N GLY A 125 4.47 -16.83 4.47
CA GLY A 125 4.85 -17.25 3.11
C GLY A 125 6.07 -16.51 2.59
N GLN A 126 6.89 -17.16 1.78
CA GLN A 126 8.06 -16.55 1.16
C GLN A 126 7.64 -15.46 0.17
N GLY A 127 8.45 -14.41 0.07
CA GLY A 127 8.16 -13.28 -0.81
C GLY A 127 6.99 -12.42 -0.36
N TYR A 128 6.54 -12.60 0.88
CA TYR A 128 5.37 -11.94 1.46
C TYR A 128 5.34 -10.45 1.15
N THR A 129 4.32 -10.02 0.40
CA THR A 129 4.15 -8.66 -0.13
C THR A 129 2.86 -8.06 0.43
N ASP A 130 2.95 -7.50 1.61
CA ASP A 130 1.87 -6.76 2.25
C ASP A 130 1.88 -5.30 1.77
N LEU A 131 0.81 -4.87 1.10
CA LEU A 131 0.61 -3.52 0.58
C LEU A 131 -0.38 -2.68 1.41
N ASN A 132 -0.84 -3.17 2.56
CA ASN A 132 -1.83 -2.45 3.38
C ASN A 132 -1.35 -1.08 3.89
N PHE A 133 -0.03 -0.86 3.92
CA PHE A 133 0.58 0.42 4.29
C PHE A 133 0.45 1.51 3.22
N LEU A 134 -0.02 1.20 2.02
CA LEU A 134 -0.16 2.20 0.96
C LEU A 134 -1.43 3.04 1.14
N ILE A 135 -1.31 4.31 0.74
CA ILE A 135 -2.42 5.22 0.45
C ILE A 135 -2.41 5.40 -1.07
N PRO A 136 -3.31 4.73 -1.81
CA PRO A 136 -3.26 4.69 -3.28
C PRO A 136 -3.26 6.06 -3.94
N GLU A 137 -3.97 7.03 -3.38
CA GLU A 137 -4.09 8.39 -3.91
C GLU A 137 -2.77 9.17 -3.89
N LEU A 138 -1.78 8.71 -3.14
CA LEU A 138 -0.44 9.30 -3.12
C LEU A 138 0.48 8.72 -4.21
N ILE A 139 0.07 7.65 -4.91
CA ILE A 139 0.88 7.01 -5.94
C ILE A 139 0.79 7.80 -7.25
N SER A 140 1.92 8.30 -7.72
CA SER A 140 2.03 9.03 -8.97
C SER A 140 2.08 8.13 -10.19
N ARG A 141 2.72 6.97 -10.05
CA ARG A 141 2.85 5.98 -11.12
C ARG A 141 3.25 4.61 -10.58
N VAL A 142 2.97 3.58 -11.39
CA VAL A 142 3.49 2.23 -11.21
C VAL A 142 4.23 1.83 -12.47
N ASP A 143 5.53 1.64 -12.37
CA ASP A 143 6.34 1.04 -13.43
C ASP A 143 6.27 -0.48 -13.28
N TYR A 144 5.96 -1.23 -14.34
CA TYR A 144 5.85 -2.67 -14.27
C TYR A 144 6.57 -3.37 -15.42
N TRP A 145 6.97 -4.60 -15.16
CA TRP A 145 7.53 -5.50 -16.16
C TRP A 145 7.07 -6.94 -15.87
N LYS A 146 6.94 -7.73 -16.91
CA LYS A 146 6.52 -9.13 -16.86
C LYS A 146 7.62 -10.01 -17.44
N GLY A 147 8.02 -11.03 -16.67
CA GLY A 147 9.09 -11.94 -17.00
C GLY A 147 10.47 -11.52 -16.48
N PRO A 148 11.45 -12.43 -16.51
CA PRO A 148 12.76 -12.30 -15.85
C PRO A 148 13.82 -11.63 -16.75
N TYR A 149 13.45 -10.59 -17.49
CA TYR A 149 14.32 -10.02 -18.53
C TYR A 149 15.30 -8.95 -18.02
N TYR A 150 15.15 -8.53 -16.76
CA TYR A 150 15.90 -7.41 -16.20
C TYR A 150 16.75 -7.87 -15.02
N ALA A 151 18.05 -8.07 -15.26
CA ALA A 151 18.97 -8.60 -14.24
C ALA A 151 19.09 -7.73 -12.97
N ASN A 152 18.85 -6.42 -13.10
CA ASN A 152 18.89 -5.47 -11.97
C ASN A 152 17.72 -5.63 -11.01
N VAL A 153 16.68 -6.39 -11.36
CA VAL A 153 15.51 -6.61 -10.51
C VAL A 153 15.81 -7.57 -9.37
N GLY A 154 16.57 -8.63 -9.62
CA GLY A 154 17.04 -9.56 -8.60
C GLY A 154 15.98 -10.56 -8.14
N ASP A 155 15.90 -10.77 -6.82
CA ASP A 155 15.01 -11.75 -6.18
C ASP A 155 13.51 -11.51 -6.48
N PHE A 156 12.73 -12.59 -6.44
CA PHE A 156 11.27 -12.58 -6.63
C PHE A 156 10.78 -12.04 -7.98
N SER A 157 11.59 -12.09 -9.02
CA SER A 157 11.27 -11.48 -10.32
C SER A 157 11.09 -12.48 -11.46
N SER A 158 10.92 -13.77 -11.18
CA SER A 158 10.76 -14.78 -12.24
C SER A 158 9.50 -14.58 -13.09
N ALA A 159 8.42 -14.06 -12.51
CA ALA A 159 7.23 -13.65 -13.24
C ALA A 159 7.22 -12.17 -13.64
N GLY A 160 8.06 -11.35 -13.01
CA GLY A 160 8.16 -9.91 -13.25
C GLY A 160 8.27 -9.07 -11.99
N GLY A 161 7.85 -7.81 -12.08
CA GLY A 161 7.83 -6.92 -10.93
C GLY A 161 7.13 -5.60 -11.18
N ALA A 162 7.00 -4.80 -10.13
CA ALA A 162 6.47 -3.46 -10.18
C ALA A 162 7.16 -2.53 -9.18
N SER A 163 7.32 -1.26 -9.56
CA SER A 163 7.83 -0.19 -8.71
C SER A 163 6.79 0.92 -8.59
N MET A 164 6.39 1.25 -7.38
CA MET A 164 5.41 2.28 -7.07
C MET A 164 6.11 3.54 -6.60
N HIS A 165 5.77 4.66 -7.20
CA HIS A 165 6.34 5.97 -6.90
C HIS A 165 5.29 6.89 -6.31
N TYR A 166 5.64 7.59 -5.26
CA TYR A 166 4.80 8.65 -4.69
C TYR A 166 4.89 9.94 -5.50
N HIS A 167 3.86 10.77 -5.41
CA HIS A 167 3.92 12.14 -5.87
C HIS A 167 4.99 12.93 -5.09
N ASP A 168 5.91 13.58 -5.79
CA ASP A 168 6.78 14.59 -5.19
C ASP A 168 5.98 15.83 -4.80
N ARG A 169 4.93 16.12 -5.59
CA ARG A 169 3.92 17.13 -5.31
C ARG A 169 2.56 16.65 -5.81
N MET A 170 1.57 16.63 -4.92
CA MET A 170 0.19 16.34 -5.29
C MET A 170 -0.35 17.42 -6.22
N PRO A 171 -1.10 17.07 -7.28
CA PRO A 171 -1.77 18.06 -8.15
C PRO A 171 -2.79 18.89 -7.37
N GLU A 172 -3.47 18.27 -6.40
CA GLU A 172 -4.46 18.90 -5.52
C GLU A 172 -4.45 18.24 -4.13
N GLY A 173 -5.01 18.94 -3.16
CA GLY A 173 -5.23 18.40 -1.81
C GLY A 173 -6.49 17.54 -1.76
N ILE A 174 -6.50 16.51 -0.95
CA ILE A 174 -7.61 15.59 -0.77
C ILE A 174 -8.06 15.65 0.69
N ALA A 175 -9.37 15.87 0.91
CA ALA A 175 -10.03 15.65 2.19
C ALA A 175 -11.27 14.79 1.91
N LEU A 176 -11.22 13.52 2.28
CA LEU A 176 -12.24 12.53 1.96
C LEU A 176 -12.81 11.92 3.24
N GLY A 177 -14.13 11.84 3.31
CA GLY A 177 -14.85 11.02 4.29
C GLY A 177 -15.82 10.12 3.53
N THR A 178 -15.74 8.82 3.75
CA THR A 178 -16.63 7.83 3.14
C THR A 178 -17.25 6.95 4.22
N GLY A 179 -18.53 6.68 4.12
CA GLY A 179 -19.27 5.71 4.94
C GLY A 179 -20.00 4.72 4.05
N GLY A 180 -20.25 3.53 4.56
CA GLY A 180 -20.93 2.46 3.83
C GLY A 180 -21.55 1.42 4.76
N ASP A 181 -22.08 0.36 4.17
CA ASP A 181 -22.65 -0.76 4.90
C ASP A 181 -21.56 -1.50 5.71
N TYR A 182 -21.99 -2.31 6.65
CA TYR A 182 -21.11 -3.12 7.50
C TYR A 182 -20.07 -2.31 8.28
N GLY A 183 -20.45 -1.12 8.77
CA GLY A 183 -19.56 -0.27 9.53
C GLY A 183 -18.41 0.34 8.72
N TYR A 184 -18.44 0.23 7.38
CA TYR A 184 -17.37 0.81 6.55
C TYR A 184 -17.27 2.32 6.77
N ALA A 185 -16.08 2.76 7.15
CA ALA A 185 -15.75 4.17 7.29
C ALA A 185 -14.30 4.42 6.87
N ARG A 186 -14.08 5.39 6.00
CA ARG A 186 -12.74 5.82 5.59
C ARG A 186 -12.61 7.32 5.69
N ALA A 187 -11.52 7.80 6.27
CA ALA A 187 -11.13 9.20 6.27
C ALA A 187 -9.73 9.32 5.69
N LEU A 188 -9.54 10.25 4.76
CA LEU A 188 -8.25 10.55 4.14
C LEU A 188 -8.01 12.06 4.11
N LEU A 189 -6.84 12.47 4.56
CA LEU A 189 -6.29 13.80 4.36
C LEU A 189 -4.95 13.66 3.65
N ALA A 190 -4.82 14.27 2.47
CA ALA A 190 -3.57 14.23 1.71
C ALA A 190 -3.33 15.54 0.99
N GLY A 191 -2.07 15.87 0.72
CA GLY A 191 -1.73 17.09 0.02
C GLY A 191 -0.23 17.35 -0.02
N SER A 192 0.13 18.52 -0.54
CA SER A 192 1.52 18.98 -0.59
C SER A 192 1.61 20.44 -0.18
N ALA A 193 2.70 20.76 0.51
CA ALA A 193 3.04 22.11 0.90
C ALA A 193 4.51 22.43 0.56
N ARG A 194 4.82 23.69 0.28
CA ARG A 194 6.20 24.13 0.14
C ARG A 194 6.86 24.13 1.53
N ALA A 195 8.03 23.53 1.63
CA ALA A 195 8.83 23.45 2.87
C ALA A 195 10.28 23.81 2.56
N GLY A 196 10.68 25.06 2.84
CA GLY A 196 11.99 25.59 2.48
C GLY A 196 12.24 25.52 0.96
N PRO A 197 13.36 24.92 0.52
CA PRO A 197 13.69 24.78 -0.89
C PRO A 197 12.90 23.65 -1.59
N GLY A 198 12.19 22.83 -0.83
CA GLY A 198 11.52 21.63 -1.33
C GLY A 198 10.01 21.63 -1.15
N THR A 199 9.45 20.46 -1.39
CA THR A 199 8.03 20.16 -1.24
C THR A 199 7.87 19.03 -0.22
N LEU A 200 6.97 19.20 0.73
CA LEU A 200 6.48 18.17 1.63
C LEU A 200 5.14 17.66 1.12
N THR A 201 5.07 16.39 0.76
CA THR A 201 3.83 15.67 0.46
C THR A 201 3.47 14.82 1.66
N TYR A 202 2.20 14.82 2.03
CA TYR A 202 1.70 14.12 3.22
C TYR A 202 0.40 13.39 2.92
N GLY A 203 0.15 12.31 3.64
CA GLY A 203 -1.13 11.60 3.69
C GLY A 203 -1.36 10.98 5.05
N LEU A 204 -2.61 11.03 5.51
CA LEU A 204 -3.10 10.38 6.72
C LEU A 204 -4.42 9.72 6.43
N GLU A 205 -4.49 8.41 6.65
CA GLU A 205 -5.67 7.60 6.41
C GLU A 205 -6.09 6.85 7.67
N TYR A 206 -7.39 6.81 7.91
CA TYR A 206 -8.05 5.88 8.82
C TYR A 206 -9.09 5.09 8.04
N LEU A 207 -9.17 3.79 8.29
CA LEU A 207 -10.21 2.92 7.72
C LEU A 207 -10.72 1.96 8.77
N HIS A 208 -12.04 1.77 8.79
CA HIS A 208 -12.74 0.74 9.55
C HIS A 208 -13.71 -0.04 8.65
N ASN A 209 -13.87 -1.35 8.89
CA ASN A 209 -14.82 -2.20 8.20
C ASN A 209 -15.11 -3.46 9.02
N ASP A 210 -16.38 -3.82 9.18
CA ASP A 210 -16.80 -5.03 9.88
C ASP A 210 -17.07 -6.22 8.95
N GLY A 211 -17.29 -5.95 7.64
CA GLY A 211 -17.67 -6.98 6.69
C GLY A 211 -19.10 -7.54 6.93
N PRO A 212 -19.61 -8.38 6.02
CA PRO A 212 -20.95 -8.94 6.08
C PRO A 212 -21.05 -10.21 6.98
N TRP A 213 -20.10 -10.42 7.87
CA TRP A 213 -19.92 -11.63 8.65
C TRP A 213 -20.76 -11.64 9.94
N GLU A 214 -21.14 -12.81 10.41
CA GLU A 214 -21.80 -12.99 11.72
C GLU A 214 -20.85 -12.63 12.87
N VAL A 215 -19.54 -12.93 12.71
CA VAL A 215 -18.46 -12.44 13.56
C VAL A 215 -17.76 -11.29 12.82
N PRO A 216 -17.97 -10.03 13.20
CA PRO A 216 -17.43 -8.90 12.50
C PRO A 216 -15.90 -8.89 12.46
N ASP A 217 -15.32 -8.50 11.33
CA ASP A 217 -13.86 -8.38 11.16
C ASP A 217 -13.25 -7.29 12.07
N HIS A 218 -14.03 -6.29 12.45
CA HIS A 218 -13.54 -5.11 13.19
C HIS A 218 -12.22 -4.57 12.63
N TYR A 219 -12.06 -4.71 11.31
CA TYR A 219 -10.85 -4.26 10.65
C TYR A 219 -10.69 -2.76 10.82
N ARG A 220 -9.54 -2.38 11.34
CA ARG A 220 -9.14 -0.98 11.43
C ARG A 220 -7.70 -0.83 11.03
N LYS A 221 -7.40 0.21 10.27
CA LYS A 221 -6.03 0.58 9.94
C LYS A 221 -5.83 2.08 10.04
N VAL A 222 -4.60 2.45 10.36
CA VAL A 222 -4.09 3.82 10.26
C VAL A 222 -2.85 3.81 9.39
N ASN A 223 -2.81 4.70 8.40
CA ASN A 223 -1.66 4.94 7.54
C ASN A 223 -1.23 6.40 7.61
N ALA A 224 0.07 6.62 7.67
CA ALA A 224 0.67 7.95 7.53
C ALA A 224 1.85 7.87 6.55
N VAL A 225 1.94 8.85 5.66
CA VAL A 225 3.03 9.03 4.70
C VAL A 225 3.50 10.47 4.74
N LEU A 226 4.80 10.67 4.83
CA LEU A 226 5.48 11.95 4.66
C LEU A 226 6.59 11.79 3.63
N ARG A 227 6.57 12.58 2.55
CA ARG A 227 7.62 12.62 1.55
C ARG A 227 8.10 14.05 1.37
N TYR A 228 9.39 14.25 1.58
CA TYR A 228 10.05 15.53 1.33
C TYR A 228 11.00 15.41 0.15
N VAL A 229 10.86 16.30 -0.82
CA VAL A 229 11.73 16.34 -2.01
C VAL A 229 12.29 17.73 -2.19
N ALA A 230 13.59 17.81 -2.31
CA ALA A 230 14.30 19.08 -2.49
C ALA A 230 15.52 18.96 -3.40
N PRO A 231 15.90 20.05 -4.10
CA PRO A 231 17.19 20.10 -4.79
C PRO A 231 18.32 20.13 -3.76
N VAL A 232 19.35 19.32 -3.98
CA VAL A 232 20.57 19.27 -3.16
C VAL A 232 21.79 19.17 -4.07
N GLY A 233 22.61 20.22 -4.11
CA GLY A 233 23.72 20.33 -5.07
C GLY A 233 23.20 20.31 -6.51
N ALA A 234 23.76 19.45 -7.34
CA ALA A 234 23.33 19.25 -8.72
C ALA A 234 22.19 18.23 -8.87
N GLY A 235 21.74 17.64 -7.76
CA GLY A 235 20.78 16.55 -7.76
C GLY A 235 19.49 16.85 -6.99
N THR A 236 18.69 15.82 -6.83
CA THR A 236 17.44 15.82 -6.09
C THR A 236 17.51 14.80 -4.96
N LEU A 237 17.18 15.24 -3.75
CA LEU A 237 17.03 14.40 -2.56
C LEU A 237 15.55 14.17 -2.29
N GLY A 238 15.16 12.91 -2.13
CA GLY A 238 13.86 12.50 -1.64
C GLY A 238 14.00 11.76 -0.30
N VAL A 239 13.17 12.10 0.67
CA VAL A 239 13.06 11.37 1.94
C VAL A 239 11.61 10.98 2.13
N THR A 240 11.35 9.69 2.31
CA THR A 240 9.99 9.16 2.53
C THR A 240 9.94 8.43 3.86
N ALA A 241 9.00 8.81 4.72
CA ALA A 241 8.69 8.13 5.98
C ALA A 241 7.25 7.62 5.94
N MET A 242 7.03 6.39 6.36
CA MET A 242 5.71 5.75 6.39
C MET A 242 5.47 5.05 7.72
N ALA A 243 4.23 5.07 8.16
CA ALA A 243 3.75 4.34 9.33
C ALA A 243 2.41 3.69 9.01
N TYR A 244 2.28 2.42 9.37
CA TYR A 244 1.07 1.62 9.23
C TYR A 244 0.87 0.77 10.46
N ASP A 245 -0.37 0.71 10.95
CA ASP A 245 -0.85 -0.23 11.96
C ASP A 245 -2.24 -0.71 11.58
N GLY A 246 -2.46 -2.02 11.55
CA GLY A 246 -3.72 -2.67 11.22
C GLY A 246 -4.05 -3.80 12.19
N ARG A 247 -5.35 -3.97 12.50
CA ARG A 247 -5.86 -5.07 13.34
C ARG A 247 -7.20 -5.55 12.79
N TRP A 248 -7.44 -6.84 12.91
CA TRP A 248 -8.67 -7.46 12.42
C TRP A 248 -8.99 -8.76 13.17
N ASN A 249 -10.28 -9.10 13.25
CA ASN A 249 -10.70 -10.48 13.40
C ASN A 249 -10.72 -11.12 12.02
N SER A 250 -10.61 -12.43 11.93
CA SER A 250 -10.63 -13.12 10.65
C SER A 250 -11.84 -14.04 10.56
N THR A 251 -12.52 -13.92 9.45
CA THR A 251 -13.42 -14.96 8.98
C THR A 251 -12.66 -15.71 7.90
N ASP A 252 -12.14 -16.88 8.24
CA ASP A 252 -11.51 -17.78 7.28
C ASP A 252 -12.58 -18.47 6.40
N GLN A 253 -12.17 -19.39 5.55
CA GLN A 253 -13.07 -20.21 4.76
C GLN A 253 -14.03 -20.98 5.69
N VAL A 254 -15.24 -21.19 5.23
CA VAL A 254 -16.27 -21.90 5.98
C VAL A 254 -16.32 -23.37 5.52
N PRO A 255 -16.08 -24.37 6.40
CA PRO A 255 -16.13 -25.76 6.00
C PRO A 255 -17.57 -26.19 5.76
N LEU A 256 -17.84 -26.83 4.61
CA LEU A 256 -19.18 -27.25 4.23
C LEU A 256 -19.83 -28.17 5.27
N ARG A 257 -19.05 -29.06 5.92
CA ARG A 257 -19.56 -29.93 6.98
C ARG A 257 -20.23 -29.16 8.12
N ALA A 258 -19.67 -27.99 8.51
CA ALA A 258 -20.24 -27.21 9.59
C ALA A 258 -21.56 -26.53 9.19
N ILE A 259 -21.70 -26.18 7.89
CA ILE A 259 -22.97 -25.68 7.35
C ILE A 259 -23.98 -26.80 7.26
N ASP A 260 -23.61 -27.98 6.75
CA ASP A 260 -24.47 -29.13 6.57
C ASP A 260 -24.97 -29.66 7.90
N GLU A 261 -24.17 -29.60 8.95
CA GLU A 261 -24.54 -29.96 10.34
C GLU A 261 -25.30 -28.84 11.07
N GLY A 262 -25.44 -27.67 10.47
CA GLY A 262 -26.17 -26.55 11.08
C GLY A 262 -25.43 -25.87 12.23
N LEU A 263 -24.11 -26.05 12.35
CA LEU A 263 -23.28 -25.43 13.40
C LEU A 263 -23.08 -23.94 13.14
N ILE A 264 -22.90 -23.54 11.88
CA ILE A 264 -22.74 -22.15 11.45
C ILE A 264 -23.50 -21.88 10.16
N GLY A 265 -23.81 -20.60 9.90
CA GLY A 265 -24.28 -20.12 8.62
C GLY A 265 -23.14 -19.94 7.61
N ARG A 266 -23.48 -19.57 6.37
CA ARG A 266 -22.51 -19.30 5.29
C ARG A 266 -21.58 -18.13 5.62
N TYR A 267 -22.03 -17.20 6.46
CA TYR A 267 -21.28 -16.01 6.90
C TYR A 267 -20.77 -16.15 8.33
N GLY A 268 -20.87 -17.36 8.92
CA GLY A 268 -20.39 -17.66 10.25
C GLY A 268 -18.88 -17.94 10.30
N SER A 269 -18.41 -18.22 11.51
CA SER A 269 -17.06 -18.68 11.79
C SER A 269 -17.11 -19.84 12.78
N LEU A 270 -16.26 -20.86 12.60
CA LEU A 270 -16.06 -21.89 13.61
C LEU A 270 -15.08 -21.45 14.70
N ASP A 271 -14.17 -20.55 14.35
CA ASP A 271 -13.16 -20.04 15.28
C ASP A 271 -13.21 -18.51 15.25
N ASP A 272 -13.91 -17.92 16.21
CA ASP A 272 -14.10 -16.49 16.36
C ASP A 272 -12.90 -15.77 17.00
N SER A 273 -11.89 -16.55 17.44
CA SER A 273 -10.62 -16.04 17.97
C SER A 273 -9.54 -15.86 16.89
N ALA A 274 -9.77 -16.34 15.66
CA ALA A 274 -8.89 -16.11 14.55
C ALA A 274 -8.81 -14.63 14.18
N GLY A 275 -7.69 -14.18 13.65
CA GLY A 275 -7.46 -12.77 13.31
C GLY A 275 -6.01 -12.36 13.42
N GLY A 276 -5.74 -11.07 13.59
CA GLY A 276 -4.36 -10.65 13.73
C GLY A 276 -4.12 -9.16 13.77
N SER A 277 -2.86 -8.83 13.73
CA SER A 277 -2.36 -7.47 13.59
C SER A 277 -1.12 -7.43 12.71
N SER A 278 -0.97 -6.35 11.95
CA SER A 278 0.26 -6.09 11.19
C SER A 278 0.66 -4.63 11.32
N GLY A 279 1.95 -4.37 11.18
CA GLY A 279 2.47 -3.02 11.27
C GLY A 279 3.76 -2.84 10.47
N ARG A 280 3.93 -1.65 9.86
CA ARG A 280 5.15 -1.29 9.14
C ARG A 280 5.51 0.16 9.45
N TYR A 281 6.76 0.36 9.83
CA TYR A 281 7.38 1.68 9.96
C TYR A 281 8.59 1.71 9.05
N SER A 282 8.73 2.72 8.22
CA SER A 282 9.83 2.76 7.26
C SER A 282 10.31 4.17 6.96
N VAL A 283 11.60 4.26 6.59
CA VAL A 283 12.23 5.47 6.06
C VAL A 283 13.09 5.05 4.87
N SER A 284 12.96 5.80 3.76
CA SER A 284 13.89 5.73 2.64
C SER A 284 14.45 7.10 2.32
N VAL A 285 15.69 7.12 1.84
CA VAL A 285 16.39 8.29 1.34
C VAL A 285 16.86 7.97 -0.07
N GLU A 286 16.37 8.73 -1.03
CA GLU A 286 16.69 8.61 -2.46
C GLU A 286 17.48 9.83 -2.88
N TYR A 287 18.55 9.65 -3.64
CA TYR A 287 19.30 10.76 -4.24
C TYR A 287 19.63 10.44 -5.69
N ALA A 288 19.34 11.39 -6.57
CA ALA A 288 19.63 11.28 -7.98
C ALA A 288 20.36 12.54 -8.45
N ALA A 289 21.49 12.38 -9.17
CA ALA A 289 22.27 13.49 -9.70
C ALA A 289 23.02 13.12 -10.97
N PRO A 290 23.26 14.07 -11.87
CA PRO A 290 24.24 13.90 -12.95
C PRO A 290 25.64 13.65 -12.36
N PHE A 291 26.33 12.63 -12.83
CA PHE A 291 27.69 12.32 -12.39
C PHE A 291 28.48 11.62 -13.49
N ALA A 292 29.69 12.11 -13.76
CA ALA A 292 30.65 11.54 -14.71
C ALA A 292 30.06 11.24 -16.11
N GLY A 293 29.25 12.15 -16.64
CA GLY A 293 28.62 12.00 -17.96
C GLY A 293 27.41 11.11 -18.04
N GLY A 294 26.93 10.58 -16.89
CA GLY A 294 25.73 9.75 -16.74
C GLY A 294 24.86 10.23 -15.59
N GLN A 295 23.92 9.38 -15.18
CA GLN A 295 23.05 9.60 -14.04
C GLN A 295 23.43 8.65 -12.90
N PHE A 296 23.69 9.20 -11.71
CA PHE A 296 23.85 8.43 -10.48
C PHE A 296 22.57 8.47 -9.68
N GLU A 297 22.10 7.31 -9.25
CA GLU A 297 20.93 7.12 -8.40
C GLU A 297 21.31 6.24 -7.21
N THR A 298 20.85 6.60 -6.03
CA THR A 298 21.08 5.78 -4.84
C THR A 298 19.89 5.86 -3.90
N THR A 299 19.62 4.74 -3.22
CA THR A 299 18.57 4.63 -2.20
C THR A 299 19.12 3.89 -1.00
N ALA A 300 18.97 4.49 0.17
CA ALA A 300 19.16 3.81 1.45
C ALA A 300 17.83 3.72 2.19
N TYR A 301 17.59 2.62 2.87
CA TYR A 301 16.31 2.44 3.55
C TYR A 301 16.45 1.60 4.82
N TRP A 302 15.46 1.79 5.69
CA TRP A 302 15.14 0.96 6.84
C TRP A 302 13.66 0.77 6.94
N PHE A 303 13.24 -0.44 7.29
CA PHE A 303 11.88 -0.66 7.76
C PHE A 303 11.83 -1.72 8.87
N ARG A 304 10.86 -1.56 9.76
CA ARG A 304 10.40 -2.59 10.70
C ARG A 304 9.06 -3.09 10.23
N TYR A 305 8.93 -4.40 10.17
CA TYR A 305 7.68 -5.08 9.87
C TYR A 305 7.30 -6.02 11.01
N ARG A 306 6.02 -6.08 11.33
CA ARG A 306 5.46 -7.00 12.34
C ARG A 306 4.18 -7.61 11.78
N LEU A 307 4.00 -8.92 12.04
CA LEU A 307 2.76 -9.66 11.86
C LEU A 307 2.55 -10.53 13.08
N ASN A 308 1.31 -10.58 13.55
CA ASN A 308 0.82 -11.61 14.44
C ASN A 308 -0.52 -12.08 13.88
N LEU A 309 -0.58 -13.34 13.46
CA LEU A 309 -1.71 -13.91 12.76
C LEU A 309 -2.09 -15.24 13.42
N PHE A 310 -3.35 -15.35 13.81
CA PHE A 310 -3.97 -16.57 14.32
C PHE A 310 -4.90 -17.14 13.27
N SER A 311 -4.71 -18.41 12.91
CA SER A 311 -5.46 -19.10 11.87
C SER A 311 -5.75 -20.53 12.29
N ASN A 312 -6.92 -21.04 11.84
CA ASN A 312 -7.35 -22.42 12.06
C ASN A 312 -7.75 -23.03 10.71
N PHE A 313 -6.79 -23.69 10.03
CA PHE A 313 -7.02 -24.20 8.66
C PHE A 313 -7.69 -25.55 8.59
N THR A 314 -7.73 -26.32 9.69
CA THR A 314 -8.48 -27.58 9.76
C THR A 314 -9.91 -27.37 10.24
N PHE A 315 -10.18 -26.20 10.84
CA PHE A 315 -11.48 -25.87 11.41
C PHE A 315 -11.98 -26.91 12.41
N PHE A 316 -11.14 -27.25 13.40
CA PHE A 316 -11.39 -28.25 14.44
C PHE A 316 -11.53 -29.68 13.92
N LEU A 317 -10.97 -30.02 12.75
CA LEU A 317 -11.05 -31.36 12.20
C LEU A 317 -10.12 -32.34 12.92
N ASP A 318 -8.90 -31.93 13.25
CA ASP A 318 -7.87 -32.77 13.85
C ASP A 318 -8.00 -32.82 15.39
N HIS A 319 -8.35 -31.68 16.01
CA HIS A 319 -8.57 -31.56 17.45
C HIS A 319 -9.94 -30.91 17.74
N PRO A 320 -11.02 -31.69 17.70
CA PRO A 320 -12.37 -31.15 17.82
C PRO A 320 -12.68 -30.46 19.16
N ASP A 321 -12.02 -30.87 20.24
CA ASP A 321 -12.28 -30.36 21.59
C ASP A 321 -11.43 -29.13 21.91
N ASP A 322 -10.13 -29.15 21.55
CA ASP A 322 -9.16 -28.12 21.90
C ASP A 322 -8.90 -27.10 20.77
N GLY A 323 -9.30 -27.44 19.54
CA GLY A 323 -9.06 -26.66 18.35
C GLY A 323 -7.68 -26.84 17.72
N ASP A 324 -7.54 -26.32 16.51
CA ASP A 324 -6.31 -26.45 15.67
C ASP A 324 -5.72 -25.09 15.33
N GLN A 325 -5.99 -24.08 16.14
CA GLN A 325 -5.46 -22.74 15.91
C GLN A 325 -3.95 -22.71 16.12
N PHE A 326 -3.27 -22.01 15.25
CA PHE A 326 -1.83 -21.74 15.37
C PHE A 326 -1.52 -20.26 15.12
N GLU A 327 -0.41 -19.83 15.67
CA GLU A 327 0.11 -18.48 15.52
C GLU A 327 1.23 -18.43 14.49
N GLN A 328 1.17 -17.44 13.60
CA GLN A 328 2.27 -17.06 12.71
C GLN A 328 2.73 -15.66 13.10
N ALA A 329 3.94 -15.57 13.65
CA ALA A 329 4.51 -14.32 14.11
C ALA A 329 5.73 -13.91 13.29
N ASP A 330 5.85 -12.64 13.00
CA ASP A 330 7.01 -12.03 12.36
C ASP A 330 7.30 -10.67 13.01
N ASP A 331 8.55 -10.42 13.40
CA ASP A 331 9.03 -9.12 13.87
C ASP A 331 10.47 -8.94 13.41
N ARG A 332 10.65 -8.06 12.42
CA ARG A 332 11.98 -7.86 11.81
C ARG A 332 12.30 -6.42 11.49
N ASN A 333 13.58 -6.14 11.48
CA ASN A 333 14.14 -4.94 10.90
C ASN A 333 14.88 -5.30 9.60
N VAL A 334 14.68 -4.51 8.58
CA VAL A 334 15.34 -4.67 7.29
C VAL A 334 16.04 -3.37 6.94
N TYR A 335 17.30 -3.49 6.53
CA TYR A 335 18.13 -2.38 6.08
C TYR A 335 18.65 -2.69 4.69
N GLY A 336 18.76 -1.67 3.86
CA GLY A 336 19.34 -1.85 2.55
C GLY A 336 19.87 -0.57 1.96
N TRP A 337 20.73 -0.77 0.98
CA TRP A 337 21.28 0.28 0.16
C TRP A 337 21.43 -0.22 -1.27
N THR A 338 21.09 0.63 -2.21
CA THR A 338 21.29 0.39 -3.64
C THR A 338 21.93 1.61 -4.30
N GLY A 339 22.76 1.37 -5.28
CA GLY A 339 23.35 2.42 -6.12
C GLY A 339 23.35 1.99 -7.57
N ARG A 340 23.07 2.92 -8.45
CA ARG A 340 23.06 2.72 -9.90
C ARG A 340 23.74 3.91 -10.57
N TRP A 341 24.51 3.62 -11.57
CA TRP A 341 25.02 4.58 -12.52
C TRP A 341 24.66 4.13 -13.94
N SER A 342 24.15 5.02 -14.77
CA SER A 342 23.68 4.72 -16.13
C SER A 342 24.00 5.85 -17.11
#